data_8378bb2a7dcbb2a0dc1c00d36f09578c
#
_entry.id   8378bb2a7dcbb2a0dc1c00d36f09578c
#
_cell.length_a   1.000
_cell.length_b   1.000
_cell.length_c   1.000
_cell.angle_alpha   90.00
_cell.angle_beta   90.00
_cell.angle_gamma   90.00
#
_symmetry.space_group_name_H-M   'P 1'
#
loop_
_entity.id
_entity.type
_entity.pdbx_description
1 polymer ?
#
loop_
_entity_poly.entity_id
_entity_poly.type
_entity_poly.pdbx_seq_one_letter_code
_entity_poly.pdbx_strand_id
1 'polypeptide(L)'
;MILPPKFEERMRNMLGADYESFVSALDSAPIYSALRLNTLKTDVRNTVTTCFNLTKQVKWCASGFYVEKGGGSGNHPYHMGGLFYFQEPSAMSTVEALPINNGDFVLDLCAAPGGKSTQVAAKLGGTGLLVANEIVAKRAAIL
;
A
#
# COMPACT_ATOMS: atom_id res chain seq x y z
N MET A 1 -0.05 0.29 -25.10
CA MET A 1 1.24 0.62 -24.37
C MET A 1 2.43 0.23 -25.21
N ILE A 2 3.54 0.99 -25.22
CA ILE A 2 4.80 0.59 -25.89
C ILE A 2 5.68 -0.07 -24.82
N LEU A 3 5.94 -1.36 -24.98
CA LEU A 3 6.79 -2.12 -24.07
C LEU A 3 8.25 -2.10 -24.55
N PRO A 4 9.25 -2.10 -23.63
CA PRO A 4 10.65 -2.22 -24.02
C PRO A 4 10.91 -3.56 -24.77
N PRO A 5 11.64 -3.57 -25.91
CA PRO A 5 11.79 -4.77 -26.74
C PRO A 5 12.31 -6.02 -26.00
N LYS A 6 13.32 -5.85 -25.13
CA LYS A 6 13.87 -6.96 -24.33
C LYS A 6 12.87 -7.50 -23.30
N PHE A 7 11.99 -6.65 -22.78
CA PHE A 7 10.92 -7.08 -21.87
C PHE A 7 9.86 -7.87 -22.64
N GLU A 8 9.48 -7.36 -23.81
CA GLU A 8 8.51 -8.02 -24.67
C GLU A 8 8.99 -9.42 -25.09
N GLU A 9 10.22 -9.55 -25.60
CA GLU A 9 10.86 -10.81 -25.94
C GLU A 9 10.84 -11.80 -24.76
N ARG A 10 11.27 -11.34 -23.60
CA ARG A 10 11.27 -12.17 -22.38
C ARG A 10 9.88 -12.64 -21.99
N MET A 11 8.89 -11.77 -22.03
CA MET A 11 7.51 -12.13 -21.68
C MET A 11 6.89 -13.08 -22.69
N ARG A 12 7.14 -12.90 -24.00
CA ARG A 12 6.71 -13.85 -25.03
C ARG A 12 7.29 -15.25 -24.79
N ASN A 13 8.57 -15.33 -24.50
CA ASN A 13 9.24 -16.61 -24.23
C ASN A 13 8.72 -17.27 -22.94
N MET A 14 8.36 -16.49 -21.92
CA MET A 14 7.89 -16.99 -20.63
C MET A 14 6.42 -17.42 -20.67
N LEU A 15 5.55 -16.64 -21.32
CA LEU A 15 4.10 -16.80 -21.27
C LEU A 15 3.54 -17.57 -22.46
N GLY A 16 4.30 -17.69 -23.57
CA GLY A 16 3.84 -18.40 -24.76
C GLY A 16 2.48 -17.90 -25.23
N ALA A 17 1.48 -18.78 -25.25
CA ALA A 17 0.13 -18.47 -25.69
C ALA A 17 -0.60 -17.42 -24.83
N ASP A 18 -0.19 -17.23 -23.57
CA ASP A 18 -0.82 -16.28 -22.65
C ASP A 18 -0.29 -14.85 -22.82
N TYR A 19 0.72 -14.63 -23.69
CA TYR A 19 1.35 -13.33 -23.86
C TYR A 19 0.36 -12.23 -24.28
N GLU A 20 -0.48 -12.49 -25.27
CA GLU A 20 -1.44 -11.50 -25.78
C GLU A 20 -2.50 -11.14 -24.73
N SER A 21 -2.94 -12.12 -23.94
CA SER A 21 -3.84 -11.89 -22.79
C SER A 21 -3.16 -11.01 -21.72
N PHE A 22 -1.91 -11.26 -21.44
CA PHE A 22 -1.11 -10.45 -20.51
C PHE A 22 -0.99 -8.99 -20.97
N VAL A 23 -0.63 -8.75 -22.24
CA VAL A 23 -0.52 -7.39 -22.80
C VAL A 23 -1.85 -6.67 -22.78
N SER A 24 -2.94 -7.35 -23.17
CA SER A 24 -4.29 -6.80 -23.10
C SER A 24 -4.67 -6.37 -21.67
N ALA A 25 -4.31 -7.18 -20.68
CA ALA A 25 -4.55 -6.86 -19.27
C ALA A 25 -3.77 -5.63 -18.83
N LEU A 26 -2.52 -5.47 -19.26
CA LEU A 26 -1.73 -4.27 -18.94
C LEU A 26 -2.33 -2.97 -19.50
N ASP A 27 -2.96 -3.04 -20.66
CA ASP A 27 -3.58 -1.87 -21.30
C ASP A 27 -4.98 -1.57 -20.74
N SER A 28 -5.74 -2.58 -20.37
CA SER A 28 -7.16 -2.46 -20.00
C SER A 28 -7.43 -2.58 -18.51
N ALA A 29 -6.48 -3.09 -17.71
CA ALA A 29 -6.68 -3.26 -16.28
C ALA A 29 -6.95 -1.90 -15.59
N PRO A 30 -8.02 -1.79 -14.80
CA PRO A 30 -8.28 -0.59 -14.05
C PRO A 30 -7.18 -0.36 -13.02
N ILE A 31 -6.57 0.83 -13.04
CA ILE A 31 -5.64 1.24 -12.00
C ILE A 31 -6.46 1.68 -10.80
N TYR A 32 -6.43 0.88 -9.75
CA TYR A 32 -7.06 1.23 -8.47
C TYR A 32 -6.10 2.06 -7.64
N SER A 33 -6.55 3.23 -7.20
CA SER A 33 -5.90 4.00 -6.15
C SER A 33 -6.58 3.69 -4.82
N ALA A 34 -5.80 3.52 -3.77
CA ALA A 34 -6.33 3.30 -2.44
C ALA A 34 -5.46 3.97 -1.38
N LEU A 35 -6.07 4.24 -0.25
CA LEU A 35 -5.39 4.70 0.95
C LEU A 35 -5.80 3.86 2.16
N ARG A 36 -4.94 3.81 3.15
CA ARG A 36 -5.19 3.18 4.43
C ARG A 36 -5.13 4.24 5.53
N LEU A 37 -6.22 4.38 6.28
CA LEU A 37 -6.34 5.31 7.39
C LEU A 37 -5.43 4.88 8.55
N ASN A 38 -4.83 5.84 9.24
CA ASN A 38 -4.06 5.60 10.45
C ASN A 38 -4.99 5.55 11.67
N THR A 39 -5.31 4.36 12.12
CA THR A 39 -6.23 4.12 13.23
C THR A 39 -5.67 4.54 14.61
N LEU A 40 -4.39 4.90 14.70
CA LEU A 40 -3.80 5.48 15.92
C LEU A 40 -4.17 6.96 16.12
N LYS A 41 -4.75 7.61 15.10
CA LYS A 41 -5.17 9.01 15.17
C LYS A 41 -6.69 9.12 15.29
N THR A 42 -7.15 10.05 16.12
CA THR A 42 -8.59 10.34 16.30
C THR A 42 -9.16 11.08 15.08
N ASP A 43 -10.44 10.87 14.80
CA ASP A 43 -11.22 11.53 13.73
C ASP A 43 -10.59 11.48 12.32
N VAL A 44 -9.62 10.57 12.11
CA VAL A 44 -8.89 10.49 10.85
C VAL A 44 -9.81 10.30 9.65
N ARG A 45 -10.87 9.49 9.79
CA ARG A 45 -11.81 9.24 8.68
C ARG A 45 -12.55 10.52 8.28
N ASN A 46 -13.10 11.24 9.25
CA ASN A 46 -13.83 12.48 8.98
C ASN A 46 -12.91 13.51 8.31
N THR A 47 -11.68 13.66 8.82
CA THR A 47 -10.69 14.57 8.22
C THR A 47 -10.33 14.17 6.80
N VAL A 48 -10.08 12.88 6.53
CA VAL A 48 -9.65 12.40 5.20
C VAL A 48 -10.79 12.51 4.18
N THR A 49 -12.04 12.28 4.58
CA THR A 49 -13.21 12.43 3.69
C THR A 49 -13.45 13.85 3.23
N THR A 50 -12.91 14.87 3.89
CA THR A 50 -12.96 16.26 3.38
C THR A 50 -12.11 16.47 2.13
N CYS A 51 -11.11 15.62 1.91
CA CYS A 51 -10.15 15.76 0.81
C CYS A 51 -10.29 14.64 -0.24
N PHE A 52 -10.81 13.49 0.14
CA PHE A 52 -10.88 12.31 -0.72
C PHE A 52 -12.27 11.68 -0.69
N ASN A 53 -12.78 11.38 -1.89
CA ASN A 53 -13.98 10.53 -2.00
C ASN A 53 -13.58 9.07 -1.75
N LEU A 54 -13.89 8.55 -0.56
CA LEU A 54 -13.67 7.16 -0.17
C LEU A 54 -14.80 6.31 -0.76
N THR A 55 -14.61 5.76 -1.95
CA THR A 55 -15.67 5.12 -2.73
C THR A 55 -16.08 3.76 -2.19
N LYS A 56 -15.12 2.94 -1.80
CA LYS A 56 -15.36 1.56 -1.35
C LYS A 56 -14.29 1.12 -0.37
N GLN A 57 -14.70 0.39 0.66
CA GLN A 57 -13.77 -0.24 1.60
C GLN A 57 -13.04 -1.42 0.92
N VAL A 58 -11.75 -1.59 1.22
CA VAL A 58 -10.97 -2.76 0.82
C VAL A 58 -11.47 -3.96 1.63
N LYS A 59 -11.88 -5.03 0.95
CA LYS A 59 -12.58 -6.18 1.59
C LYS A 59 -11.79 -6.83 2.73
N TRP A 60 -10.48 -6.85 2.63
CA TRP A 60 -9.57 -7.49 3.60
C TRP A 60 -8.92 -6.52 4.57
N CYS A 61 -9.14 -5.22 4.45
CA CYS A 61 -8.54 -4.21 5.32
C CYS A 61 -9.60 -3.19 5.76
N ALA A 62 -10.01 -3.25 7.01
CA ALA A 62 -11.06 -2.40 7.57
C ALA A 62 -10.71 -0.90 7.52
N SER A 63 -9.43 -0.55 7.58
CA SER A 63 -8.95 0.83 7.46
C SER A 63 -8.58 1.23 6.02
N GLY A 64 -8.67 0.31 5.05
CA GLY A 64 -8.36 0.52 3.64
C GLY A 64 -9.56 0.96 2.82
N PHE A 65 -9.38 1.96 1.96
CA PHE A 65 -10.45 2.49 1.08
C PHE A 65 -9.91 2.77 -0.31
N TYR A 66 -10.71 2.42 -1.31
CA TYR A 66 -10.49 2.88 -2.68
C TYR A 66 -10.82 4.38 -2.76
N VAL A 67 -10.03 5.09 -3.57
CA VAL A 67 -10.23 6.50 -3.88
C VAL A 67 -10.33 6.70 -5.38
N GLU A 68 -11.00 7.77 -5.81
CA GLU A 68 -11.09 8.09 -7.22
C GLU A 68 -9.71 8.36 -7.84
N LYS A 69 -9.57 7.97 -9.12
CA LYS A 69 -8.33 8.17 -9.89
C LYS A 69 -8.00 9.66 -9.95
N GLY A 70 -6.75 10.01 -9.58
CA GLY A 70 -6.30 11.40 -9.54
C GLY A 70 -6.48 12.08 -8.17
N GLY A 71 -7.09 11.41 -7.20
CA GLY A 71 -7.41 11.96 -5.88
C GLY A 71 -6.23 12.18 -4.92
N GLY A 72 -4.96 12.01 -5.34
CA GLY A 72 -3.88 12.34 -4.41
C GLY A 72 -2.47 11.97 -4.88
N SER A 73 -1.52 12.75 -4.41
CA SER A 73 -0.10 12.45 -4.50
C SER A 73 0.46 12.15 -3.11
N GLY A 74 1.57 11.42 -3.04
CA GLY A 74 2.31 11.19 -1.80
C GLY A 74 2.77 12.47 -1.08
N ASN A 75 2.67 13.61 -1.74
CA ASN A 75 3.01 14.93 -1.19
C ASN A 75 1.83 15.62 -0.47
N HIS A 76 0.68 14.95 -0.33
CA HIS A 76 -0.46 15.55 0.37
C HIS A 76 -0.10 15.79 1.85
N PRO A 77 -0.41 16.99 2.43
CA PRO A 77 -0.04 17.32 3.81
C PRO A 77 -0.51 16.30 4.85
N TYR A 78 -1.70 15.76 4.68
CA TYR A 78 -2.24 14.72 5.57
C TYR A 78 -1.55 13.37 5.44
N HIS A 79 -1.01 13.05 4.25
CA HIS A 79 -0.14 11.89 4.08
C HIS A 79 1.19 12.11 4.81
N MET A 80 1.80 13.26 4.65
CA MET A 80 3.04 13.65 5.36
C MET A 80 2.83 13.73 6.88
N GLY A 81 1.64 14.18 7.31
CA GLY A 81 1.22 14.18 8.72
C GLY A 81 0.81 12.81 9.27
N GLY A 82 0.85 11.75 8.44
CA GLY A 82 0.58 10.38 8.85
C GLY A 82 -0.88 10.10 9.18
N LEU A 83 -1.85 10.85 8.64
CA LEU A 83 -3.27 10.56 8.82
C LEU A 83 -3.70 9.34 8.01
N PHE A 84 -3.09 9.13 6.88
CA PHE A 84 -3.29 7.97 6.01
C PHE A 84 -2.01 7.65 5.25
N TYR A 85 -1.98 6.48 4.64
CA TYR A 85 -0.92 6.04 3.74
C TYR A 85 -1.52 5.63 2.40
N PHE A 86 -1.03 6.18 1.27
CA PHE A 86 -1.37 5.65 -0.04
C PHE A 86 -0.75 4.26 -0.20
N GLN A 87 -1.59 3.26 -0.30
CA GLN A 87 -1.16 1.88 -0.37
C GLN A 87 -2.04 1.12 -1.37
N GLU A 88 -1.39 0.33 -2.20
CA GLU A 88 -2.08 -0.54 -3.13
C GLU A 88 -2.88 -1.59 -2.35
N PRO A 89 -4.14 -1.88 -2.73
CA PRO A 89 -5.02 -2.77 -1.96
C PRO A 89 -4.42 -4.14 -1.67
N SER A 90 -3.75 -4.77 -2.66
CA SER A 90 -3.12 -6.09 -2.46
C SER A 90 -2.00 -6.04 -1.43
N ALA A 91 -1.23 -4.95 -1.38
CA ALA A 91 -0.16 -4.78 -0.39
C ALA A 91 -0.68 -4.68 1.06
N MET A 92 -1.94 -4.26 1.26
CA MET A 92 -2.57 -4.27 2.59
C MET A 92 -2.83 -5.68 3.10
N SER A 93 -3.07 -6.65 2.22
CA SER A 93 -3.45 -8.02 2.59
C SER A 93 -2.36 -8.74 3.39
N THR A 94 -1.09 -8.44 3.13
CA THR A 94 0.06 -9.09 3.78
C THR A 94 -0.01 -8.96 5.30
N VAL A 95 -0.24 -7.75 5.81
CA VAL A 95 -0.29 -7.50 7.26
C VAL A 95 -1.64 -7.96 7.85
N GLU A 96 -2.72 -7.90 7.06
CA GLU A 96 -4.02 -8.40 7.51
C GLU A 96 -4.05 -9.92 7.71
N ALA A 97 -3.23 -10.66 6.95
CA ALA A 97 -3.08 -12.10 7.11
C ALA A 97 -2.28 -12.51 8.37
N LEU A 98 -1.61 -11.56 9.03
CA LEU A 98 -0.83 -11.84 10.23
C LEU A 98 -1.67 -11.65 11.50
N PRO A 99 -1.60 -12.58 12.47
CA PRO A 99 -2.30 -12.50 13.74
C PRO A 99 -1.58 -11.57 14.73
N ILE A 100 -1.44 -10.29 14.36
CA ILE A 100 -0.76 -9.29 15.20
C ILE A 100 -1.73 -8.76 16.24
N ASN A 101 -1.32 -8.80 17.51
CA ASN A 101 -2.06 -8.33 18.67
C ASN A 101 -1.31 -7.21 19.40
N ASN A 102 -2.01 -6.50 20.26
CA ASN A 102 -1.41 -5.54 21.16
C ASN A 102 -0.34 -6.20 22.04
N GLY A 103 0.81 -5.58 22.16
CA GLY A 103 1.93 -6.08 22.96
C GLY A 103 2.89 -7.00 22.23
N ASP A 104 2.60 -7.41 21.01
CA ASP A 104 3.49 -8.27 20.21
C ASP A 104 4.81 -7.58 19.85
N PHE A 105 5.83 -8.41 19.59
CA PHE A 105 7.12 -7.98 19.05
C PHE A 105 7.19 -8.39 17.59
N VAL A 106 7.29 -7.42 16.70
CA VAL A 106 7.27 -7.63 15.25
C VAL A 106 8.54 -7.09 14.61
N LEU A 107 9.14 -7.90 13.72
CA LEU A 107 10.28 -7.52 12.91
C LEU A 107 9.86 -7.40 11.44
N ASP A 108 10.00 -6.18 10.87
CA ASP A 108 9.87 -5.94 9.43
C ASP A 108 11.25 -5.84 8.81
N LEU A 109 11.67 -6.89 8.08
CA LEU A 109 13.01 -6.99 7.49
C LEU A 109 13.22 -6.14 6.24
N CYS A 110 12.14 -5.70 5.57
CA CYS A 110 12.17 -4.97 4.32
C CYS A 110 11.17 -3.79 4.38
N ALA A 111 11.37 -2.91 5.35
CA ALA A 111 10.37 -1.98 5.83
C ALA A 111 10.02 -0.84 4.86
N ALA A 112 11.02 -0.28 4.17
CA ALA A 112 10.80 0.90 3.34
C ALA A 112 9.91 0.61 2.11
N PRO A 113 9.07 1.57 1.75
CA PRO A 113 8.91 2.94 2.24
C PRO A 113 7.94 3.10 3.44
N GLY A 114 7.60 2.03 4.17
CA GLY A 114 6.84 2.11 5.40
C GLY A 114 5.38 1.68 5.35
N GLY A 115 4.85 1.31 4.18
CA GLY A 115 3.43 0.95 4.04
C GLY A 115 2.99 -0.22 4.91
N LYS A 116 3.82 -1.28 5.00
CA LYS A 116 3.54 -2.44 5.86
C LYS A 116 3.91 -2.15 7.32
N SER A 117 5.06 -1.52 7.57
CA SER A 117 5.50 -1.14 8.93
C SER A 117 4.47 -0.26 9.63
N THR A 118 3.93 0.75 8.97
CA THR A 118 2.88 1.62 9.53
C THR A 118 1.55 0.90 9.76
N GLN A 119 1.26 -0.15 8.97
CA GLN A 119 0.09 -1.01 9.18
C GLN A 119 0.28 -1.90 10.42
N VAL A 120 1.46 -2.48 10.59
CA VAL A 120 1.84 -3.23 11.79
C VAL A 120 1.75 -2.34 13.02
N ALA A 121 2.32 -1.13 12.98
CA ALA A 121 2.26 -0.18 14.08
C ALA A 121 0.81 0.15 14.49
N ALA A 122 -0.08 0.30 13.50
CA ALA A 122 -1.51 0.51 13.76
C ALA A 122 -2.17 -0.69 14.47
N LYS A 123 -1.82 -1.93 14.08
CA LYS A 123 -2.33 -3.14 14.74
C LYS A 123 -1.79 -3.32 16.15
N LEU A 124 -0.54 -2.92 16.41
CA LEU A 124 0.06 -2.95 17.75
C LEU A 124 -0.62 -1.96 18.73
N GLY A 125 -1.39 -1.00 18.23
CA GLY A 125 -2.20 -0.11 19.06
C GLY A 125 -1.41 0.76 20.04
N GLY A 126 -0.15 1.08 19.73
CA GLY A 126 0.73 1.85 20.62
C GLY A 126 1.40 1.02 21.71
N THR A 127 1.31 -0.31 21.67
CA THR A 127 1.92 -1.25 22.62
C THR A 127 2.83 -2.24 21.89
N GLY A 128 3.71 -2.94 22.64
CA GLY A 128 4.66 -3.88 22.02
C GLY A 128 5.87 -3.21 21.38
N LEU A 129 6.47 -3.88 20.38
CA LEU A 129 7.67 -3.38 19.71
C LEU A 129 7.61 -3.70 18.22
N LEU A 130 7.84 -2.70 17.38
CA LEU A 130 8.12 -2.87 15.96
C LEU A 130 9.58 -2.51 15.68
N VAL A 131 10.34 -3.47 15.19
CA VAL A 131 11.68 -3.23 14.65
C VAL A 131 11.58 -3.21 13.12
N ALA A 132 11.90 -2.06 12.52
CA ALA A 132 11.87 -1.87 11.07
C ALA A 132 13.30 -1.81 10.52
N ASN A 133 13.62 -2.69 9.59
CA ASN A 133 14.93 -2.78 8.95
C ASN A 133 14.82 -2.48 7.45
N GLU A 134 15.78 -1.74 6.93
CA GLU A 134 15.92 -1.50 5.48
C GLU A 134 17.42 -1.45 5.13
N ILE A 135 17.84 -2.32 4.22
CA ILE A 135 19.26 -2.43 3.83
C ILE A 135 19.73 -1.28 2.93
N VAL A 136 18.83 -0.67 2.17
CA VAL A 136 19.16 0.43 1.27
C VAL A 136 19.04 1.76 2.01
N ALA A 137 20.18 2.38 2.34
CA ALA A 137 20.23 3.60 3.14
C ALA A 137 19.35 4.75 2.61
N LYS A 138 19.28 4.95 1.28
CA LYS A 138 18.40 5.97 0.68
C LYS A 138 16.92 5.69 0.91
N ARG A 139 16.52 4.42 0.99
CA ARG A 139 15.13 4.03 1.29
C ARG A 139 14.86 4.08 2.78
N ALA A 140 15.84 3.72 3.61
CA ALA A 140 15.74 3.83 5.06
C ALA A 140 15.50 5.29 5.53
N ALA A 141 16.07 6.26 4.81
CA ALA A 141 15.86 7.68 5.09
C ALA A 141 14.42 8.18 4.84
N ILE A 142 13.59 7.39 4.13
CA ILE A 142 12.18 7.69 3.84
C ILE A 142 11.26 7.04 4.89
N LEU A 143 11.75 5.98 5.54
CA LEU A 143 11.02 5.21 6.55
C LEU A 143 10.84 6.01 7.84
#